data_96fc14a27d8c05b1e5de2db72b9801ce
#
_entry.id   96fc14a27d8c05b1e5de2db72b9801ce
#
_cell.length_a   1.000
_cell.length_b   1.000
_cell.length_c   1.000
_cell.angle_alpha   90.00
_cell.angle_beta   90.00
_cell.angle_gamma   90.00
#
_symmetry.space_group_name_H-M   'P 1'
#
loop_
_entity.id
_entity.type
_entity.pdbx_description
1 polymer ?
#
loop_
_entity_poly.entity_id
_entity_poly.type
_entity_poly.pdbx_seq_one_letter_code
_entity_poly.pdbx_strand_id
1 'polypeptide(L)'
;MTVKPKLVAFDMDGTLIQGRLIEVISKKFGLTARVSLIQSDPSLLGYQKTRLIASLLKGIDEKEIIESIESIPIMHNADKIVTWFRKNGYKAGIITDSYTIAAQVVAKKLDLDFCSANELILRERKLTGEIHMPLGWEKIGCPCNISICKRFHLTHYARQYGVQIKDTIAIGDTRGDICMIKQAGLGIAFMPKDQDIIKQSKNIIHNPDLNEVLNYM
;
A
#
# COMPACT_ATOMS: atom_id res chain seq x y z
N MET A 1 0.72 15.40 30.63
CA MET A 1 0.10 15.82 29.37
C MET A 1 -0.13 14.59 28.53
N THR A 2 -1.36 14.23 28.21
CA THR A 2 -1.64 13.11 27.30
C THR A 2 -1.19 13.50 25.90
N VAL A 3 -0.23 12.73 25.36
CA VAL A 3 0.23 12.93 23.97
C VAL A 3 -0.98 12.72 23.06
N LYS A 4 -1.29 13.71 22.22
CA LYS A 4 -2.38 13.62 21.26
C LYS A 4 -2.06 12.52 20.25
N PRO A 5 -2.97 11.56 20.02
CA PRO A 5 -2.70 10.47 19.10
C PRO A 5 -2.49 10.99 17.68
N LYS A 6 -1.54 10.40 16.97
CA LYS A 6 -1.20 10.69 15.57
C LYS A 6 -1.16 9.40 14.76
N LEU A 7 -1.24 9.48 13.44
CA LEU A 7 -1.24 8.32 12.57
C LEU A 7 -0.39 8.55 11.32
N VAL A 8 0.36 7.53 10.91
CA VAL A 8 1.04 7.48 9.62
C VAL A 8 0.61 6.24 8.84
N ALA A 9 0.19 6.44 7.60
CA ALA A 9 -0.14 5.38 6.65
C ALA A 9 0.85 5.39 5.49
N PHE A 10 1.41 4.23 5.20
CA PHE A 10 2.31 3.99 4.08
C PHE A 10 1.61 3.15 3.01
N ASP A 11 1.91 3.41 1.74
CA ASP A 11 1.81 2.36 0.74
C ASP A 11 2.90 1.30 0.98
N MET A 12 2.77 0.13 0.34
CA MET A 12 3.73 -0.96 0.49
C MET A 12 4.70 -1.02 -0.69
N ASP A 13 4.20 -1.29 -1.89
CA ASP A 13 4.99 -1.54 -3.08
C ASP A 13 5.66 -0.27 -3.60
N GLY A 14 6.99 -0.21 -3.60
CA GLY A 14 7.75 1.00 -3.98
C GLY A 14 7.89 2.04 -2.87
N THR A 15 7.23 1.87 -1.73
CA THR A 15 7.30 2.76 -0.57
C THR A 15 8.00 2.09 0.62
N LEU A 16 7.43 1.02 1.20
CA LEU A 16 8.07 0.26 2.30
C LEU A 16 8.98 -0.86 1.81
N ILE A 17 8.78 -1.34 0.59
CA ILE A 17 9.61 -2.35 -0.07
C ILE A 17 10.19 -1.83 -1.38
N GLN A 18 11.38 -2.35 -1.78
CA GLN A 18 12.10 -1.94 -2.99
C GLN A 18 11.59 -2.71 -4.20
N GLY A 19 10.46 -2.31 -4.78
CA GLY A 19 9.87 -2.94 -5.94
C GLY A 19 8.41 -3.31 -5.71
N ARG A 20 7.89 -4.17 -6.58
CA ARG A 20 6.47 -4.56 -6.57
C ARG A 20 6.32 -6.07 -6.47
N LEU A 21 5.53 -6.52 -5.49
CA LEU A 21 5.27 -7.94 -5.28
C LEU A 21 4.78 -8.65 -6.55
N ILE A 22 3.86 -8.03 -7.28
CA ILE A 22 3.30 -8.65 -8.50
C ILE A 22 4.34 -8.85 -9.61
N GLU A 23 5.38 -8.03 -9.67
CA GLU A 23 6.49 -8.20 -10.62
C GLU A 23 7.32 -9.44 -10.28
N VAL A 24 7.61 -9.65 -8.99
CA VAL A 24 8.34 -10.82 -8.51
C VAL A 24 7.54 -12.10 -8.78
N ILE A 25 6.26 -12.13 -8.39
CA ILE A 25 5.37 -13.27 -8.60
C ILE A 25 5.21 -13.55 -10.11
N SER A 26 4.93 -12.53 -10.91
CA SER A 26 4.70 -12.71 -12.35
C SER A 26 5.95 -13.27 -13.07
N LYS A 27 7.14 -12.83 -12.66
CA LYS A 27 8.41 -13.36 -13.18
C LYS A 27 8.61 -14.81 -12.74
N LYS A 28 8.40 -15.14 -11.46
CA LYS A 28 8.57 -16.47 -10.88
C LYS A 28 7.68 -17.52 -11.58
N PHE A 29 6.44 -17.13 -11.93
CA PHE A 29 5.43 -18.04 -12.51
C PHE A 29 5.20 -17.86 -14.02
N GLY A 30 6.05 -17.11 -14.72
CA GLY A 30 5.93 -16.91 -16.18
C GLY A 30 4.67 -16.11 -16.60
N LEU A 31 4.14 -15.26 -15.72
CA LEU A 31 2.91 -14.51 -15.93
C LEU A 31 3.15 -13.06 -16.41
N THR A 32 4.40 -12.64 -16.57
CA THR A 32 4.79 -11.23 -16.83
C THR A 32 4.04 -10.63 -18.01
N ALA A 33 3.99 -11.31 -19.17
CA ALA A 33 3.30 -10.78 -20.35
C ALA A 33 1.79 -10.59 -20.12
N ARG A 34 1.14 -11.54 -19.43
CA ARG A 34 -0.30 -11.49 -19.13
C ARG A 34 -0.61 -10.36 -18.14
N VAL A 35 0.20 -10.21 -17.09
CA VAL A 35 0.06 -9.12 -16.11
C VAL A 35 0.26 -7.77 -16.78
N SER A 36 1.29 -7.62 -17.64
CA SER A 36 1.55 -6.38 -18.38
C SER A 36 0.39 -6.00 -19.30
N LEU A 37 -0.20 -6.96 -20.01
CA LEU A 37 -1.39 -6.71 -20.86
C LEU A 37 -2.57 -6.18 -20.04
N ILE A 38 -2.87 -6.80 -18.90
CA ILE A 38 -3.95 -6.34 -18.01
C ILE A 38 -3.64 -4.94 -17.45
N GLN A 39 -2.41 -4.70 -17.01
CA GLN A 39 -2.02 -3.41 -16.43
C GLN A 39 -2.07 -2.27 -17.45
N SER A 40 -1.70 -2.51 -18.70
CA SER A 40 -1.68 -1.50 -19.77
C SER A 40 -3.04 -1.25 -20.42
N ASP A 41 -4.04 -2.11 -20.20
CA ASP A 41 -5.37 -1.96 -20.80
C ASP A 41 -6.09 -0.71 -20.26
N PRO A 42 -6.33 0.32 -21.09
CA PRO A 42 -6.98 1.56 -20.66
C PRO A 42 -8.50 1.40 -20.46
N SER A 43 -9.10 0.33 -20.99
CA SER A 43 -10.55 0.06 -20.84
C SER A 43 -10.91 -0.50 -19.47
N LEU A 44 -9.93 -1.00 -18.71
CA LEU A 44 -10.13 -1.62 -17.41
C LEU A 44 -9.91 -0.62 -16.28
N LEU A 45 -10.86 -0.59 -15.33
CA LEU A 45 -10.70 0.14 -14.07
C LEU A 45 -9.71 -0.60 -13.14
N GLY A 46 -9.11 0.13 -12.19
CA GLY A 46 -8.10 -0.43 -11.29
C GLY A 46 -8.55 -1.69 -10.56
N TYR A 47 -9.74 -1.71 -9.97
CA TYR A 47 -10.28 -2.90 -9.29
C TYR A 47 -10.55 -4.08 -10.24
N GLN A 48 -10.88 -3.82 -11.52
CA GLN A 48 -11.04 -4.87 -12.54
C GLN A 48 -9.70 -5.50 -12.87
N LYS A 49 -8.64 -4.68 -13.03
CA LYS A 49 -7.27 -5.16 -13.20
C LYS A 49 -6.83 -6.05 -12.05
N THR A 50 -7.07 -5.60 -10.80
CA THR A 50 -6.75 -6.39 -9.60
C THR A 50 -7.45 -7.75 -9.63
N ARG A 51 -8.73 -7.82 -10.00
CA ARG A 51 -9.48 -9.08 -10.10
C ARG A 51 -8.90 -10.02 -11.16
N LEU A 52 -8.61 -9.49 -12.35
CA LEU A 52 -8.04 -10.26 -13.45
C LEU A 52 -6.64 -10.79 -13.10
N ILE A 53 -5.80 -9.97 -12.49
CA ILE A 53 -4.47 -10.40 -12.04
C ILE A 53 -4.58 -11.50 -10.98
N ALA A 54 -5.49 -11.37 -10.00
CA ALA A 54 -5.70 -12.40 -8.99
C ALA A 54 -6.12 -13.75 -9.64
N SER A 55 -6.94 -13.73 -10.70
CA SER A 55 -7.34 -14.95 -11.40
C SER A 55 -6.16 -15.70 -12.06
N LEU A 56 -5.10 -14.98 -12.45
CA LEU A 56 -3.87 -15.58 -12.98
C LEU A 56 -3.07 -16.35 -11.93
N LEU A 57 -3.27 -16.03 -10.64
CA LEU A 57 -2.54 -16.64 -9.54
C LEU A 57 -3.17 -17.95 -9.06
N LYS A 58 -4.25 -18.42 -9.70
CA LYS A 58 -4.94 -19.67 -9.33
C LYS A 58 -3.98 -20.86 -9.29
N GLY A 59 -4.04 -21.60 -8.18
CA GLY A 59 -3.25 -22.81 -7.97
C GLY A 59 -1.86 -22.57 -7.36
N ILE A 60 -1.42 -21.31 -7.26
CA ILE A 60 -0.15 -20.97 -6.57
C ILE A 60 -0.34 -21.23 -5.07
N ASP A 61 0.67 -21.82 -4.44
CA ASP A 61 0.68 -22.07 -3.00
C ASP A 61 0.89 -20.75 -2.23
N GLU A 62 0.23 -20.61 -1.09
CA GLU A 62 0.39 -19.46 -0.18
C GLU A 62 1.85 -19.20 0.17
N LYS A 63 2.63 -20.28 0.40
CA LYS A 63 4.05 -20.22 0.72
C LYS A 63 4.86 -19.49 -0.36
N GLU A 64 4.52 -19.68 -1.62
CA GLU A 64 5.18 -19.02 -2.75
C GLU A 64 5.00 -17.49 -2.73
N ILE A 65 3.84 -17.02 -2.27
CA ILE A 65 3.58 -15.58 -2.09
C ILE A 65 4.42 -15.04 -0.93
N ILE A 66 4.49 -15.78 0.19
CA ILE A 66 5.30 -15.40 1.35
C ILE A 66 6.78 -15.34 0.97
N GLU A 67 7.32 -16.36 0.31
CA GLU A 67 8.71 -16.37 -0.16
C GLU A 67 9.00 -15.22 -1.13
N SER A 68 8.03 -14.90 -2.00
CA SER A 68 8.18 -13.81 -2.95
C SER A 68 8.28 -12.46 -2.25
N ILE A 69 7.45 -12.18 -1.23
CA ILE A 69 7.53 -10.92 -0.48
C ILE A 69 8.79 -10.84 0.38
N GLU A 70 9.21 -11.96 0.98
CA GLU A 70 10.43 -12.01 1.79
C GLU A 70 11.69 -11.78 0.97
N SER A 71 11.68 -12.10 -0.33
CA SER A 71 12.78 -11.85 -1.25
C SER A 71 12.96 -10.38 -1.63
N ILE A 72 11.93 -9.54 -1.40
CA ILE A 72 11.99 -8.11 -1.73
C ILE A 72 12.63 -7.34 -0.57
N PRO A 73 13.71 -6.59 -0.81
CA PRO A 73 14.32 -5.78 0.24
C PRO A 73 13.35 -4.73 0.80
N ILE A 74 13.42 -4.51 2.10
CA ILE A 74 12.76 -3.36 2.74
C ILE A 74 13.43 -2.07 2.24
N MET A 75 12.64 -1.00 2.08
CA MET A 75 13.14 0.32 1.68
C MET A 75 14.15 0.84 2.69
N HIS A 76 15.15 1.55 2.19
CA HIS A 76 16.21 2.10 3.04
C HIS A 76 15.63 2.94 4.18
N ASN A 77 16.08 2.66 5.40
CA ASN A 77 15.64 3.27 6.67
C ASN A 77 14.14 3.15 7.00
N ALA A 78 13.38 2.24 6.35
CA ALA A 78 11.96 2.03 6.70
C ALA A 78 11.78 1.57 8.17
N ASP A 79 12.66 0.73 8.67
CA ASP A 79 12.68 0.28 10.06
C ASP A 79 12.94 1.43 11.04
N LYS A 80 13.88 2.32 10.70
CA LYS A 80 14.25 3.48 11.53
C LYS A 80 13.11 4.50 11.58
N ILE A 81 12.51 4.83 10.43
CA ILE A 81 11.43 5.84 10.40
C ILE A 81 10.18 5.31 11.11
N VAL A 82 9.82 4.04 10.94
CA VAL A 82 8.68 3.44 11.66
C VAL A 82 8.96 3.46 13.16
N THR A 83 10.16 3.07 13.59
CA THR A 83 10.57 3.14 15.01
C THR A 83 10.47 4.58 15.54
N TRP A 84 10.90 5.56 14.75
CA TRP A 84 10.80 6.97 15.13
C TRP A 84 9.33 7.41 15.30
N PHE A 85 8.46 7.07 14.36
CA PHE A 85 7.03 7.38 14.44
C PHE A 85 6.40 6.79 15.70
N ARG A 86 6.66 5.52 15.99
CA ARG A 86 6.11 4.85 17.18
C ARG A 86 6.59 5.48 18.48
N LYS A 87 7.89 5.80 18.59
CA LYS A 87 8.46 6.52 19.76
C LYS A 87 7.86 7.91 19.96
N ASN A 88 7.36 8.54 18.88
CA ASN A 88 6.72 9.85 18.91
C ASN A 88 5.18 9.78 18.96
N GLY A 89 4.61 8.62 19.34
CA GLY A 89 3.19 8.46 19.62
C GLY A 89 2.31 8.29 18.37
N TYR A 90 2.90 7.95 17.21
CA TYR A 90 2.13 7.63 16.01
C TYR A 90 1.70 6.17 16.02
N LYS A 91 0.47 5.92 15.56
CA LYS A 91 0.05 4.64 15.01
C LYS A 91 0.53 4.56 13.57
N ALA A 92 1.28 3.51 13.23
CA ALA A 92 1.88 3.34 11.92
C ALA A 92 1.32 2.10 11.22
N GLY A 93 1.01 2.19 9.92
CA GLY A 93 0.48 1.01 9.21
C GLY A 93 0.50 1.11 7.70
N ILE A 94 0.04 0.04 7.04
CA ILE A 94 0.01 -0.14 5.60
C ILE A 94 -1.41 0.03 5.06
N ILE A 95 -1.55 0.77 3.96
CA ILE A 95 -2.75 0.78 3.13
C ILE A 95 -2.30 0.58 1.67
N THR A 96 -2.51 -0.62 1.13
CA THR A 96 -1.97 -1.03 -0.17
C THR A 96 -3.02 -1.73 -1.04
N ASP A 97 -2.92 -1.60 -2.35
CA ASP A 97 -3.70 -2.37 -3.32
C ASP A 97 -3.08 -3.74 -3.66
N SER A 98 -2.01 -4.10 -2.95
CA SER A 98 -1.40 -5.43 -2.97
C SER A 98 -2.21 -6.45 -2.14
N TYR A 99 -1.58 -7.49 -1.61
CA TYR A 99 -2.28 -8.63 -0.96
C TYR A 99 -2.03 -8.69 0.54
N THR A 100 -3.07 -9.07 1.30
CA THR A 100 -3.04 -9.16 2.77
C THR A 100 -1.93 -10.07 3.27
N ILE A 101 -1.70 -11.23 2.63
CA ILE A 101 -0.63 -12.16 2.99
C ILE A 101 0.73 -11.44 3.00
N ALA A 102 1.02 -10.67 1.97
CA ALA A 102 2.27 -9.93 1.86
C ALA A 102 2.33 -8.72 2.82
N ALA A 103 1.23 -7.97 2.92
CA ALA A 103 1.16 -6.82 3.80
C ALA A 103 1.36 -7.20 5.26
N GLN A 104 0.86 -8.36 5.70
CA GLN A 104 1.08 -8.89 7.05
C GLN A 104 2.54 -9.28 7.31
N VAL A 105 3.25 -9.84 6.33
CA VAL A 105 4.68 -10.14 6.44
C VAL A 105 5.48 -8.86 6.66
N VAL A 106 5.23 -7.83 5.84
CA VAL A 106 5.91 -6.52 5.96
C VAL A 106 5.52 -5.83 7.27
N ALA A 107 4.24 -5.84 7.63
CA ALA A 107 3.75 -5.24 8.87
C ALA A 107 4.40 -5.87 10.11
N LYS A 108 4.51 -7.20 10.13
CA LYS A 108 5.20 -7.93 11.21
C LYS A 108 6.69 -7.57 11.27
N LYS A 109 7.36 -7.52 10.11
CA LYS A 109 8.81 -7.20 10.02
C LYS A 109 9.12 -5.79 10.50
N LEU A 110 8.23 -4.83 10.27
CA LEU A 110 8.40 -3.42 10.63
C LEU A 110 7.65 -3.03 11.93
N ASP A 111 7.01 -3.99 12.61
CA ASP A 111 6.23 -3.76 13.83
C ASP A 111 5.14 -2.68 13.64
N LEU A 112 4.32 -2.82 12.59
CA LEU A 112 3.25 -1.90 12.26
C LEU A 112 1.93 -2.26 12.97
N ASP A 113 1.13 -1.23 13.29
CA ASP A 113 -0.09 -1.36 14.10
C ASP A 113 -1.31 -1.83 13.29
N PHE A 114 -1.34 -1.59 11.96
CA PHE A 114 -2.48 -1.93 11.11
C PHE A 114 -2.08 -2.19 9.65
N CYS A 115 -2.93 -2.93 8.92
CA CYS A 115 -2.81 -3.04 7.48
C CYS A 115 -4.19 -3.20 6.81
N SER A 116 -4.36 -2.58 5.64
CA SER A 116 -5.46 -2.83 4.70
C SER A 116 -4.87 -3.24 3.35
N ALA A 117 -5.33 -4.37 2.84
CA ALA A 117 -4.92 -4.94 1.57
C ALA A 117 -6.03 -5.80 0.97
N ASN A 118 -5.88 -6.24 -0.28
CA ASN A 118 -6.80 -7.19 -0.90
C ASN A 118 -6.57 -8.60 -0.34
N GLU A 119 -7.64 -9.35 -0.12
CA GLU A 119 -7.57 -10.70 0.41
C GLU A 119 -7.68 -11.72 -0.72
N LEU A 120 -6.59 -12.44 -0.99
CA LEU A 120 -6.61 -13.61 -1.89
C LEU A 120 -7.30 -14.77 -1.20
N ILE A 121 -8.27 -15.41 -1.88
CA ILE A 121 -9.03 -16.52 -1.32
C ILE A 121 -8.24 -17.81 -1.47
N LEU A 122 -8.07 -18.52 -0.37
CA LEU A 122 -7.32 -19.77 -0.28
C LEU A 122 -8.26 -20.97 -0.09
N ARG A 123 -7.89 -22.09 -0.70
CA ARG A 123 -8.43 -23.41 -0.41
C ARG A 123 -7.26 -24.40 -0.34
N GLU A 124 -7.13 -25.11 0.78
CA GLU A 124 -6.03 -26.06 0.99
C GLU A 124 -4.65 -25.43 0.73
N ARG A 125 -4.45 -24.21 1.23
CA ARG A 125 -3.22 -23.39 1.07
C ARG A 125 -2.89 -22.98 -0.38
N LYS A 126 -3.78 -23.21 -1.34
CA LYS A 126 -3.63 -22.76 -2.73
C LYS A 126 -4.57 -21.62 -3.04
N LEU A 127 -4.12 -20.68 -3.83
CA LEU A 127 -4.92 -19.57 -4.30
C LEU A 127 -6.03 -20.08 -5.23
N THR A 128 -7.27 -19.67 -4.98
CA THR A 128 -8.41 -20.05 -5.84
C THR A 128 -8.48 -19.22 -7.13
N GLY A 129 -7.76 -18.10 -7.18
CA GLY A 129 -7.88 -17.07 -8.22
C GLY A 129 -8.98 -16.04 -7.92
N GLU A 130 -9.71 -16.22 -6.82
CA GLU A 130 -10.70 -15.26 -6.33
C GLU A 130 -10.04 -14.28 -5.35
N ILE A 131 -10.63 -13.08 -5.23
CA ILE A 131 -10.12 -12.02 -4.39
C ILE A 131 -11.27 -11.24 -3.75
N HIS A 132 -11.18 -10.99 -2.47
CA HIS A 132 -12.01 -10.02 -1.77
C HIS A 132 -11.29 -8.66 -1.76
N MET A 133 -11.98 -7.63 -2.24
CA MET A 133 -11.44 -6.27 -2.34
C MET A 133 -12.25 -5.35 -1.43
N PRO A 134 -11.65 -4.75 -0.40
CA PRO A 134 -12.32 -3.79 0.47
C PRO A 134 -12.37 -2.40 -0.19
N LEU A 135 -13.10 -2.28 -1.29
CA LEU A 135 -13.16 -1.11 -2.18
C LEU A 135 -13.12 0.25 -1.45
N GLY A 136 -14.16 0.55 -0.68
CA GLY A 136 -14.25 1.76 0.16
C GLY A 136 -14.71 3.03 -0.58
N TRP A 137 -14.36 3.21 -1.85
CA TRP A 137 -14.75 4.39 -2.63
C TRP A 137 -16.27 4.51 -2.82
N GLU A 138 -17.02 3.41 -2.83
CA GLU A 138 -18.49 3.39 -2.87
C GLU A 138 -19.14 4.01 -1.63
N LYS A 139 -18.42 4.07 -0.52
CA LYS A 139 -18.90 4.63 0.75
C LYS A 139 -18.60 6.11 0.93
N ILE A 140 -17.60 6.63 0.21
CA ILE A 140 -17.13 8.01 0.36
C ILE A 140 -17.10 8.79 -0.96
N GLY A 141 -17.62 8.22 -2.05
CA GLY A 141 -17.68 8.86 -3.36
C GLY A 141 -16.30 9.19 -3.94
N CYS A 142 -15.29 8.36 -3.71
CA CYS A 142 -13.95 8.56 -4.27
C CYS A 142 -13.92 8.09 -5.72
N PRO A 143 -13.38 8.89 -6.67
CA PRO A 143 -13.31 8.51 -8.08
C PRO A 143 -12.11 7.60 -8.42
N CYS A 144 -11.35 7.13 -7.43
CA CYS A 144 -10.10 6.40 -7.66
C CYS A 144 -10.30 5.05 -8.38
N ASN A 145 -11.45 4.38 -8.21
CA ASN A 145 -11.80 3.10 -8.84
C ASN A 145 -10.74 2.01 -8.74
N ILE A 146 -9.90 2.04 -7.68
CA ILE A 146 -8.94 1.00 -7.34
C ILE A 146 -9.55 0.02 -6.33
N SER A 147 -8.93 -1.14 -6.17
CA SER A 147 -9.44 -2.21 -5.29
C SER A 147 -9.48 -1.83 -3.81
N ILE A 148 -8.67 -0.84 -3.41
CA ILE A 148 -8.64 -0.24 -2.08
C ILE A 148 -8.65 1.27 -2.20
N CYS A 149 -9.71 1.94 -1.77
CA CYS A 149 -9.69 3.39 -1.65
C CYS A 149 -8.85 3.79 -0.43
N LYS A 150 -7.60 4.18 -0.66
CA LYS A 150 -6.66 4.50 0.42
C LYS A 150 -7.15 5.68 1.28
N ARG A 151 -7.90 6.63 0.71
CA ARG A 151 -8.57 7.72 1.46
C ARG A 151 -9.58 7.19 2.47
N PHE A 152 -10.43 6.24 2.06
CA PHE A 152 -11.40 5.61 2.96
C PHE A 152 -10.71 4.91 4.12
N HIS A 153 -9.69 4.09 3.83
CA HIS A 153 -8.97 3.33 4.85
C HIS A 153 -8.17 4.23 5.80
N LEU A 154 -7.55 5.32 5.29
CA LEU A 154 -6.92 6.34 6.15
C LEU A 154 -7.93 6.94 7.13
N THR A 155 -9.13 7.32 6.64
CA THR A 155 -10.20 7.88 7.48
C THR A 155 -10.71 6.84 8.49
N HIS A 156 -10.84 5.58 8.06
CA HIS A 156 -11.26 4.48 8.93
C HIS A 156 -10.29 4.30 10.11
N TYR A 157 -8.99 4.18 9.85
CA TYR A 157 -7.98 4.04 10.92
C TYR A 157 -7.84 5.30 11.78
N ALA A 158 -7.92 6.49 11.18
CA ALA A 158 -7.93 7.73 11.95
C ALA A 158 -9.08 7.73 12.98
N ARG A 159 -10.29 7.33 12.59
CA ARG A 159 -11.43 7.18 13.51
C ARG A 159 -11.19 6.10 14.56
N GLN A 160 -10.70 4.92 14.15
CA GLN A 160 -10.43 3.80 15.04
C GLN A 160 -9.45 4.16 16.16
N TYR A 161 -8.43 4.94 15.86
CA TYR A 161 -7.41 5.38 16.82
C TYR A 161 -7.69 6.74 17.46
N GLY A 162 -8.84 7.37 17.20
CA GLY A 162 -9.20 8.68 17.74
C GLY A 162 -8.33 9.83 17.23
N VAL A 163 -7.77 9.70 16.01
CA VAL A 163 -6.90 10.68 15.37
C VAL A 163 -7.72 11.60 14.46
N GLN A 164 -7.47 12.90 14.51
CA GLN A 164 -8.04 13.82 13.53
C GLN A 164 -7.29 13.70 12.20
N ILE A 165 -7.99 13.86 11.07
CA ILE A 165 -7.38 13.74 9.73
C ILE A 165 -6.18 14.70 9.55
N LYS A 166 -6.25 15.90 10.10
CA LYS A 166 -5.14 16.87 10.07
C LYS A 166 -3.88 16.41 10.81
N ASP A 167 -4.02 15.43 11.72
CA ASP A 167 -2.92 14.84 12.50
C ASP A 167 -2.45 13.50 11.88
N THR A 168 -2.82 13.24 10.61
CA THR A 168 -2.38 12.05 9.86
C THR A 168 -1.30 12.38 8.84
N ILE A 169 -0.46 11.39 8.55
CA ILE A 169 0.55 11.42 7.49
C ILE A 169 0.22 10.30 6.50
N ALA A 170 0.37 10.56 5.19
CA ALA A 170 0.21 9.58 4.14
C ALA A 170 1.41 9.62 3.18
N ILE A 171 1.99 8.47 2.90
CA ILE A 171 3.19 8.31 2.08
C ILE A 171 2.94 7.25 1.01
N GLY A 172 3.20 7.56 -0.25
CA GLY A 172 3.01 6.64 -1.37
C GLY A 172 3.74 7.09 -2.63
N ASP A 173 3.79 6.24 -3.67
CA ASP A 173 4.64 6.41 -4.85
C ASP A 173 3.89 6.51 -6.18
N THR A 174 2.59 6.17 -6.21
CA THR A 174 1.81 6.12 -7.46
C THR A 174 0.54 6.96 -7.41
N ARG A 175 -0.10 7.13 -8.58
CA ARG A 175 -1.43 7.75 -8.70
C ARG A 175 -2.49 7.10 -7.80
N GLY A 176 -2.30 5.82 -7.42
CA GLY A 176 -3.18 5.11 -6.47
C GLY A 176 -3.19 5.73 -5.08
N ASP A 177 -2.16 6.50 -4.73
CA ASP A 177 -1.97 7.11 -3.41
C ASP A 177 -2.52 8.53 -3.32
N ILE A 178 -2.80 9.17 -4.46
CA ILE A 178 -3.18 10.59 -4.52
C ILE A 178 -4.34 10.92 -3.60
N CYS A 179 -5.38 10.07 -3.56
CA CYS A 179 -6.55 10.34 -2.73
C CYS A 179 -6.24 10.29 -1.22
N MET A 180 -5.31 9.45 -0.79
CA MET A 180 -4.83 9.36 0.58
C MET A 180 -3.90 10.55 0.90
N ILE A 181 -2.96 10.85 0.02
CA ILE A 181 -2.01 11.97 0.15
C ILE A 181 -2.75 13.31 0.28
N LYS A 182 -3.77 13.53 -0.55
CA LYS A 182 -4.59 14.76 -0.48
C LYS A 182 -5.45 14.85 0.77
N GLN A 183 -5.87 13.73 1.32
CA GLN A 183 -6.74 13.67 2.50
C GLN A 183 -5.96 13.90 3.78
N ALA A 184 -4.73 13.43 3.86
CA ALA A 184 -3.91 13.52 5.06
C ALA A 184 -3.55 14.97 5.44
N GLY A 185 -3.28 15.20 6.73
CA GLY A 185 -2.73 16.47 7.20
C GLY A 185 -1.35 16.76 6.60
N LEU A 186 -0.52 15.71 6.43
CA LEU A 186 0.73 15.75 5.69
C LEU A 186 0.76 14.61 4.67
N GLY A 187 0.66 14.95 3.38
CA GLY A 187 0.81 13.99 2.28
C GLY A 187 2.17 14.12 1.61
N ILE A 188 2.83 13.00 1.36
CA ILE A 188 4.17 12.93 0.76
C ILE A 188 4.16 11.94 -0.41
N ALA A 189 4.56 12.37 -1.59
CA ALA A 189 4.91 11.50 -2.70
C ALA A 189 6.37 11.04 -2.55
N PHE A 190 6.57 9.75 -2.32
CA PHE A 190 7.90 9.16 -2.14
C PHE A 190 8.31 8.42 -3.41
N MET A 191 9.48 8.77 -3.97
CA MET A 191 9.98 8.14 -5.20
C MET A 191 8.91 8.02 -6.31
N PRO A 192 8.18 9.09 -6.65
CA PRO A 192 6.97 9.02 -7.46
C PRO A 192 7.22 8.38 -8.83
N LYS A 193 6.33 7.45 -9.22
CA LYS A 193 6.44 6.63 -10.43
C LYS A 193 5.68 7.19 -11.64
N ASP A 194 4.79 8.14 -11.43
CA ASP A 194 3.99 8.73 -12.51
C ASP A 194 3.82 10.25 -12.35
N GLN A 195 3.49 10.90 -13.46
CA GLN A 195 3.33 12.36 -13.52
C GLN A 195 2.11 12.87 -12.75
N ASP A 196 1.09 12.00 -12.56
CA ASP A 196 -0.14 12.42 -11.89
C ASP A 196 0.10 12.67 -10.40
N ILE A 197 0.84 11.78 -9.73
CA ILE A 197 1.17 11.97 -8.32
C ILE A 197 2.12 13.17 -8.13
N ILE A 198 3.08 13.37 -9.05
CA ILE A 198 4.00 14.53 -9.00
C ILE A 198 3.21 15.84 -9.07
N LYS A 199 2.30 15.98 -10.05
CA LYS A 199 1.49 17.19 -10.25
C LYS A 199 0.53 17.47 -9.09
N GLN A 200 0.13 16.44 -8.34
CA GLN A 200 -0.92 16.54 -7.34
C GLN A 200 -0.40 16.50 -5.89
N SER A 201 0.91 16.32 -5.70
CA SER A 201 1.55 16.31 -4.39
C SER A 201 2.32 17.60 -4.13
N LYS A 202 2.20 18.13 -2.92
CA LYS A 202 2.94 19.32 -2.49
C LYS A 202 4.35 18.98 -2.01
N ASN A 203 4.51 17.80 -1.39
CA ASN A 203 5.75 17.33 -0.80
C ASN A 203 6.22 16.11 -1.57
N ILE A 204 7.45 16.14 -2.08
CA ILE A 204 8.00 15.10 -2.94
C ILE A 204 9.41 14.75 -2.44
N ILE A 205 9.65 13.44 -2.29
CA ILE A 205 10.96 12.88 -1.97
C ILE A 205 11.43 12.08 -3.19
N HIS A 206 12.57 12.42 -3.75
CA HIS A 206 13.16 11.73 -4.91
C HIS A 206 14.29 10.75 -4.54
N ASN A 207 14.76 10.80 -3.30
CA ASN A 207 15.80 9.90 -2.81
C ASN A 207 15.15 8.65 -2.17
N PRO A 208 15.68 7.42 -2.40
CA PRO A 208 15.16 6.19 -1.82
C PRO A 208 15.52 6.01 -0.33
N ASP A 209 15.41 7.07 0.46
CA ASP A 209 15.64 7.09 1.90
C ASP A 209 14.40 7.61 2.64
N LEU A 210 13.70 6.71 3.35
CA LEU A 210 12.50 7.08 4.10
C LEU A 210 12.75 8.01 5.29
N ASN A 211 13.99 8.16 5.75
CA ASN A 211 14.30 9.17 6.77
C ASN A 211 14.06 10.60 6.28
N GLU A 212 14.08 10.85 4.97
CA GLU A 212 13.78 12.18 4.42
C GLU A 212 12.36 12.68 4.72
N VAL A 213 11.46 11.78 5.10
CA VAL A 213 10.13 12.16 5.61
C VAL A 213 10.23 13.12 6.79
N LEU A 214 11.27 12.99 7.63
CA LEU A 214 11.49 13.86 8.79
C LEU A 214 11.75 15.32 8.42
N ASN A 215 12.18 15.61 7.20
CA ASN A 215 12.40 16.99 6.72
C ASN A 215 11.09 17.78 6.55
N TYR A 216 9.94 17.09 6.61
CA TYR A 216 8.60 17.67 6.45
C TYR A 216 7.80 17.71 7.76
N MET A 217 8.41 17.31 8.88
CA MET A 217 7.76 17.14 10.19
C MET A 217 7.79 18.40 11.06
#